data_05da5d65df1b762824b4287f26c71e23
#
_entry.id   05da5d65df1b762824b4287f26c71e23
#
_cell.length_a   1.000
_cell.length_b   1.000
_cell.length_c   1.000
_cell.angle_alpha   90.00
_cell.angle_beta   90.00
_cell.angle_gamma   90.00
#
_symmetry.space_group_name_H-M   'P 1'
#
loop_
_entity.id
_entity.type
_entity.pdbx_description
1 polymer ?
#
loop_
_entity_poly.entity_id
_entity_poly.type
_entity_poly.pdbx_seq_one_letter_code
_entity_poly.pdbx_strand_id
1 'polypeptide(L)'
;MLALASDMTNRLDEPAGSTLIEVLIAMLVLISGVLAMAQLFLIAAATNAAARQTTVAATLAAQKMEQLLSADTAAAPESVDHIDSAGRVLSTGEAPPSEALYTRRWSIEALTADSVLIRVSAGRSDRSGRRRMSGETRMLTIKRRGQP
;
A
#
# COMPACT_ATOMS: atom_id res chain seq x y z
N MET A 1 69.42 10.47 -42.18
CA MET A 1 69.07 11.41 -41.10
C MET A 1 67.82 12.23 -41.48
N LEU A 2 66.78 11.57 -42.01
CA LEU A 2 65.60 12.20 -42.57
C LEU A 2 64.28 11.42 -42.22
N ALA A 3 64.37 10.44 -41.32
CA ALA A 3 63.23 9.58 -40.98
C ALA A 3 62.64 9.87 -39.60
N LEU A 4 63.14 10.82 -38.82
CA LEU A 4 62.68 11.17 -37.46
C LEU A 4 61.78 12.42 -37.38
N ALA A 5 61.62 13.13 -38.51
CA ALA A 5 60.78 14.33 -38.54
C ALA A 5 59.33 14.06 -38.92
N SER A 6 59.03 12.86 -39.45
CA SER A 6 57.67 12.52 -39.95
C SER A 6 56.77 11.97 -38.86
N ASP A 7 57.28 11.58 -37.68
CA ASP A 7 56.51 10.95 -36.62
C ASP A 7 56.03 11.93 -35.52
N MET A 8 56.47 13.17 -35.58
CA MET A 8 56.09 14.19 -34.64
C MET A 8 54.85 15.03 -35.03
N THR A 9 54.46 14.97 -36.27
CA THR A 9 53.28 15.76 -36.72
C THR A 9 51.98 15.01 -36.64
N ASN A 10 51.99 13.67 -36.37
CA ASN A 10 50.77 12.87 -36.28
C ASN A 10 50.19 12.74 -34.88
N ARG A 11 50.71 13.48 -33.90
CA ARG A 11 50.20 13.49 -32.52
C ARG A 11 49.37 14.74 -32.13
N LEU A 12 49.10 15.60 -33.09
CA LEU A 12 48.38 16.87 -32.80
C LEU A 12 46.98 16.91 -33.38
N ASP A 13 46.50 15.81 -33.97
CA ASP A 13 45.12 15.65 -34.45
C ASP A 13 44.28 14.71 -33.55
N GLU A 14 44.45 14.80 -32.24
CA GLU A 14 43.37 14.43 -31.35
C GLU A 14 42.39 15.61 -31.36
N PRO A 15 41.14 15.42 -31.82
CA PRO A 15 40.13 16.47 -31.66
C PRO A 15 39.83 16.63 -30.18
N ALA A 16 40.65 17.51 -29.53
CA ALA A 16 40.43 17.96 -28.17
C ALA A 16 39.22 18.89 -28.15
N GLY A 17 38.03 18.30 -28.31
CA GLY A 17 36.80 19.05 -28.22
C GLY A 17 35.64 18.11 -28.44
N SER A 18 35.01 17.68 -27.34
CA SER A 18 33.65 17.17 -27.42
C SER A 18 32.85 18.14 -28.27
N THR A 19 32.33 17.66 -29.41
CA THR A 19 31.51 18.50 -30.26
C THR A 19 30.28 18.94 -29.46
N LEU A 20 29.78 20.14 -29.70
CA LEU A 20 28.60 20.68 -29.01
C LEU A 20 27.44 19.66 -29.02
N ILE A 21 27.34 18.88 -30.09
CA ILE A 21 26.32 17.85 -30.25
C ILE A 21 26.52 16.66 -29.29
N GLU A 22 27.77 16.28 -29.01
CA GLU A 22 28.10 15.20 -28.06
C GLU A 22 27.69 15.59 -26.64
N VAL A 23 27.95 16.85 -26.24
CA VAL A 23 27.50 17.37 -24.95
C VAL A 23 25.98 17.39 -24.87
N LEU A 24 25.30 17.82 -25.94
CA LEU A 24 23.83 17.80 -25.98
C LEU A 24 23.26 16.38 -25.86
N ILE A 25 23.85 15.42 -26.56
CA ILE A 25 23.43 14.01 -26.46
C ILE A 25 23.69 13.46 -25.06
N ALA A 26 24.86 13.75 -24.48
CA ALA A 26 25.18 13.33 -23.12
C ALA A 26 24.22 13.91 -22.08
N MET A 27 23.86 15.19 -22.20
CA MET A 27 22.86 15.84 -21.35
C MET A 27 21.48 15.20 -21.52
N LEU A 28 21.06 14.90 -22.75
CA LEU A 28 19.76 14.28 -23.00
C LEU A 28 19.66 12.86 -22.38
N VAL A 29 20.74 12.08 -22.49
CA VAL A 29 20.83 10.76 -21.84
C VAL A 29 20.81 10.91 -20.31
N LEU A 30 21.56 11.86 -19.76
CA LEU A 30 21.57 12.14 -18.33
C LEU A 30 20.19 12.52 -17.81
N ILE A 31 19.52 13.47 -18.45
CA ILE A 31 18.19 13.93 -18.05
C ILE A 31 17.18 12.79 -18.13
N SER A 32 17.19 12.00 -19.20
CA SER A 32 16.28 10.86 -19.32
C SER A 32 16.52 9.79 -18.24
N GLY A 33 17.77 9.53 -17.88
CA GLY A 33 18.14 8.66 -16.78
C GLY A 33 17.62 9.15 -15.41
N VAL A 34 17.82 10.43 -15.12
CA VAL A 34 17.33 11.06 -13.88
C VAL A 34 15.79 11.04 -13.81
N LEU A 35 15.10 11.33 -14.91
CA LEU A 35 13.63 11.27 -14.96
C LEU A 35 13.11 9.86 -14.73
N ALA A 36 13.76 8.85 -15.31
CA ALA A 36 13.40 7.45 -15.08
C ALA A 36 13.55 7.03 -13.61
N MET A 37 14.64 7.44 -12.95
CA MET A 37 14.84 7.19 -11.52
C MET A 37 13.80 7.91 -10.66
N ALA A 38 13.45 9.15 -10.98
CA ALA A 38 12.43 9.90 -10.27
C ALA A 38 11.05 9.21 -10.34
N GLN A 39 10.66 8.68 -11.50
CA GLN A 39 9.43 7.93 -11.66
C GLN A 39 9.42 6.66 -10.82
N LEU A 40 10.52 5.89 -10.81
CA LEU A 40 10.64 4.69 -9.98
C LEU A 40 10.50 5.03 -8.48
N PHE A 41 11.10 6.12 -8.04
CA PHE A 41 10.99 6.58 -6.65
C PHE A 41 9.55 6.92 -6.25
N LEU A 42 8.81 7.61 -7.13
CA LEU A 42 7.40 7.94 -6.88
C LEU A 42 6.53 6.67 -6.79
N ILE A 43 6.74 5.70 -7.67
CA ILE A 43 6.04 4.42 -7.64
C ILE A 43 6.35 3.66 -6.35
N ALA A 44 7.64 3.59 -5.97
CA ALA A 44 8.06 2.92 -4.74
C ALA A 44 7.45 3.58 -3.49
N ALA A 45 7.42 4.91 -3.43
CA ALA A 45 6.79 5.65 -2.33
C ALA A 45 5.29 5.38 -2.23
N ALA A 46 4.57 5.40 -3.37
CA ALA A 46 3.14 5.11 -3.43
C ALA A 46 2.84 3.66 -3.00
N THR A 47 3.64 2.69 -3.47
CA THR A 47 3.48 1.28 -3.10
C THR A 47 3.72 1.05 -1.61
N ASN A 48 4.74 1.70 -1.04
CA ASN A 48 5.04 1.60 0.40
C ASN A 48 3.90 2.21 1.25
N ALA A 49 3.33 3.33 0.83
CA ALA A 49 2.16 3.93 1.49
C ALA A 49 0.94 2.99 1.45
N ALA A 50 0.67 2.35 0.31
CA ALA A 50 -0.41 1.37 0.17
C ALA A 50 -0.19 0.14 1.05
N ALA A 51 1.04 -0.39 1.09
CA ALA A 51 1.40 -1.52 1.94
C ALA A 51 1.18 -1.24 3.43
N ARG A 52 1.55 -0.05 3.92
CA ARG A 52 1.29 0.36 5.30
C ARG A 52 -0.21 0.39 5.62
N GLN A 53 -1.03 0.91 4.72
CA GLN A 53 -2.49 0.94 4.90
C GLN A 53 -3.08 -0.46 5.01
N THR A 54 -2.64 -1.39 4.15
CA THR A 54 -3.07 -2.79 4.19
C THR A 54 -2.64 -3.49 5.48
N THR A 55 -1.42 -3.22 5.96
CA THR A 55 -0.93 -3.79 7.24
C THR A 55 -1.78 -3.31 8.42
N VAL A 56 -2.09 -2.02 8.50
CA VAL A 56 -2.96 -1.50 9.57
C VAL A 56 -4.36 -2.11 9.48
N ALA A 57 -4.93 -2.19 8.28
CA ALA A 57 -6.24 -2.82 8.08
C ALA A 57 -6.23 -4.30 8.52
N ALA A 58 -5.17 -5.05 8.20
CA ALA A 58 -5.02 -6.44 8.63
C ALA A 58 -4.95 -6.57 10.16
N THR A 59 -4.20 -5.70 10.83
CA THR A 59 -4.10 -5.67 12.30
C THR A 59 -5.47 -5.39 12.93
N LEU A 60 -6.21 -4.40 12.42
CA LEU A 60 -7.55 -4.05 12.92
C LEU A 60 -8.55 -5.20 12.71
N ALA A 61 -8.45 -5.90 11.57
CA ALA A 61 -9.29 -7.07 11.30
C ALA A 61 -8.94 -8.24 12.24
N ALA A 62 -7.65 -8.52 12.46
CA ALA A 62 -7.19 -9.56 13.36
C ALA A 62 -7.64 -9.32 14.80
N GLN A 63 -7.48 -8.12 15.33
CA GLN A 63 -7.95 -7.76 16.67
C GLN A 63 -9.45 -8.05 16.86
N LYS A 64 -10.27 -7.67 15.87
CA LYS A 64 -11.71 -7.92 15.94
C LYS A 64 -12.03 -9.40 15.84
N MET A 65 -11.32 -10.12 14.99
CA MET A 65 -11.48 -11.56 14.84
C MET A 65 -11.22 -12.27 16.17
N GLU A 66 -10.14 -11.92 16.87
CA GLU A 66 -9.81 -12.48 18.20
C GLU A 66 -10.88 -12.14 19.24
N GLN A 67 -11.37 -10.89 19.24
CA GLN A 67 -12.48 -10.50 20.12
C GLN A 67 -13.74 -11.33 19.87
N LEU A 68 -14.08 -11.59 18.61
CA LEU A 68 -15.25 -12.38 18.24
C LEU A 68 -15.06 -13.88 18.53
N LEU A 69 -13.81 -14.36 18.44
CA LEU A 69 -13.49 -15.73 18.80
C LEU A 69 -13.57 -15.96 20.32
N SER A 70 -13.19 -14.98 21.14
CA SER A 70 -13.26 -15.07 22.61
C SER A 70 -14.65 -14.75 23.18
N ALA A 71 -15.45 -13.97 22.46
CA ALA A 71 -16.80 -13.60 22.90
C ALA A 71 -17.81 -14.73 22.66
N ASP A 72 -18.87 -14.73 23.46
CA ASP A 72 -20.02 -15.57 23.16
C ASP A 72 -20.74 -15.03 21.91
N THR A 73 -20.80 -15.84 20.87
CA THR A 73 -21.14 -15.46 19.49
C THR A 73 -22.62 -15.09 19.29
N ALA A 74 -23.43 -15.10 20.35
CA ALA A 74 -24.86 -14.87 20.26
C ALA A 74 -25.28 -13.39 20.14
N ALA A 75 -24.38 -12.43 20.37
CA ALA A 75 -24.77 -11.09 20.75
C ALA A 75 -24.83 -10.03 19.63
N ALA A 76 -24.19 -10.20 18.47
CA ALA A 76 -24.25 -9.17 17.40
C ALA A 76 -23.97 -9.75 16.02
N PRO A 77 -25.01 -9.98 15.19
CA PRO A 77 -24.84 -10.64 13.90
C PRO A 77 -24.06 -9.82 12.88
N GLU A 78 -24.19 -8.50 12.86
CA GLU A 78 -23.47 -7.60 11.96
C GLU A 78 -23.31 -6.21 12.59
N SER A 79 -22.14 -5.61 12.40
CA SER A 79 -21.93 -4.21 12.78
C SER A 79 -20.71 -3.59 12.08
N VAL A 80 -20.58 -2.28 12.22
CA VAL A 80 -19.53 -1.47 11.59
C VAL A 80 -18.92 -0.55 12.65
N ASP A 81 -17.59 -0.60 12.81
CA ASP A 81 -16.82 0.34 13.63
C ASP A 81 -16.10 1.35 12.75
N HIS A 82 -16.07 2.60 13.17
CA HIS A 82 -15.26 3.66 12.59
C HIS A 82 -14.10 3.99 13.53
N ILE A 83 -12.88 3.96 12.99
CA ILE A 83 -11.65 3.94 13.77
C ILE A 83 -10.76 5.10 13.34
N ASP A 84 -10.13 5.76 14.32
CA ASP A 84 -9.20 6.87 14.10
C ASP A 84 -7.77 6.38 13.73
N SER A 85 -6.84 7.33 13.56
CA SER A 85 -5.44 7.05 13.27
C SER A 85 -4.70 6.33 14.40
N ALA A 86 -5.21 6.42 15.63
CA ALA A 86 -4.62 5.78 16.82
C ALA A 86 -5.22 4.39 17.10
N GLY A 87 -6.14 3.91 16.25
CA GLY A 87 -6.79 2.61 16.42
C GLY A 87 -7.97 2.62 17.41
N ARG A 88 -8.46 3.80 17.83
CA ARG A 88 -9.60 3.92 18.76
C ARG A 88 -10.91 3.93 17.98
N VAL A 89 -11.90 3.21 18.48
CA VAL A 89 -13.26 3.24 17.92
C VAL A 89 -13.92 4.57 18.28
N LEU A 90 -14.28 5.36 17.27
CA LEU A 90 -14.97 6.64 17.39
C LEU A 90 -16.47 6.47 17.45
N SER A 91 -17.01 5.62 16.59
CA SER A 91 -18.44 5.35 16.51
C SER A 91 -18.70 3.96 15.93
N THR A 92 -19.92 3.46 16.18
CA THR A 92 -20.45 2.23 15.59
C THR A 92 -21.69 2.58 14.79
N GLY A 93 -21.82 2.09 13.56
CA GLY A 93 -22.98 2.37 12.69
C GLY A 93 -22.59 2.64 11.24
N GLU A 94 -23.56 3.05 10.41
CA GLU A 94 -23.34 3.15 8.97
C GLU A 94 -22.58 4.41 8.53
N ALA A 95 -22.73 5.52 9.24
CA ALA A 95 -22.15 6.80 8.84
C ALA A 95 -20.78 7.04 9.51
N PRO A 96 -19.69 7.13 8.71
CA PRO A 96 -18.38 7.44 9.27
C PRO A 96 -18.29 8.90 9.70
N PRO A 97 -17.83 9.18 10.94
CA PRO A 97 -17.49 10.53 11.35
C PRO A 97 -16.30 11.07 10.52
N SER A 98 -16.18 12.39 10.44
CA SER A 98 -15.15 13.07 9.65
C SER A 98 -13.71 12.69 10.03
N GLU A 99 -13.51 12.28 11.27
CA GLU A 99 -12.22 11.91 11.85
C GLU A 99 -11.85 10.44 11.63
N ALA A 100 -12.82 9.61 11.16
CA ALA A 100 -12.57 8.21 10.91
C ALA A 100 -11.64 8.00 9.72
N LEU A 101 -10.53 7.30 9.94
CA LEU A 101 -9.58 6.92 8.90
C LEU A 101 -9.79 5.49 8.42
N TYR A 102 -10.30 4.62 9.28
CA TYR A 102 -10.55 3.21 8.96
C TYR A 102 -11.98 2.84 9.31
N THR A 103 -12.54 1.94 8.50
CA THR A 103 -13.82 1.29 8.76
C THR A 103 -13.58 -0.20 8.89
N ARG A 104 -14.15 -0.79 9.94
CA ARG A 104 -14.10 -2.23 10.19
C ARG A 104 -15.52 -2.76 10.27
N ARG A 105 -15.81 -3.78 9.48
CA ARG A 105 -17.13 -4.41 9.41
C ARG A 105 -16.99 -5.89 9.73
N TRP A 106 -17.96 -6.42 10.47
CA TRP A 106 -18.02 -7.86 10.72
C TRP A 106 -19.45 -8.38 10.58
N SER A 107 -19.56 -9.65 10.21
CA SER A 107 -20.81 -10.39 10.23
C SER A 107 -20.58 -11.78 10.81
N ILE A 108 -21.62 -12.28 11.50
CA ILE A 108 -21.66 -13.62 12.06
C ILE A 108 -22.89 -14.30 11.47
N GLU A 109 -22.66 -15.32 10.66
CA GLU A 109 -23.70 -16.09 9.96
C GLU A 109 -23.73 -17.51 10.52
N ALA A 110 -24.91 -18.01 10.85
CA ALA A 110 -25.07 -19.41 11.25
C ALA A 110 -24.80 -20.29 10.02
N LEU A 111 -23.82 -21.19 10.11
CA LEU A 111 -23.50 -22.15 9.07
C LEU A 111 -24.21 -23.47 9.30
N THR A 112 -24.25 -23.94 10.57
CA THR A 112 -24.98 -25.11 11.05
C THR A 112 -25.55 -24.83 12.43
N ALA A 113 -26.27 -25.80 13.03
CA ALA A 113 -26.76 -25.67 14.40
C ALA A 113 -25.62 -25.39 15.40
N ASP A 114 -24.42 -25.97 15.17
CA ASP A 114 -23.28 -25.92 16.07
C ASP A 114 -22.12 -25.08 15.56
N SER A 115 -22.23 -24.44 14.42
CA SER A 115 -21.13 -23.63 13.85
C SER A 115 -21.61 -22.33 13.25
N VAL A 116 -20.75 -21.32 13.36
CA VAL A 116 -20.95 -19.98 12.80
C VAL A 116 -19.77 -19.58 11.92
N LEU A 117 -20.07 -18.89 10.83
CA LEU A 117 -19.09 -18.24 9.99
C LEU A 117 -18.90 -16.81 10.49
N ILE A 118 -17.69 -16.48 10.89
CA ILE A 118 -17.31 -15.11 11.26
C ILE A 118 -16.56 -14.51 10.09
N ARG A 119 -17.01 -13.36 9.63
CA ARG A 119 -16.35 -12.57 8.59
C ARG A 119 -15.99 -11.21 9.16
N VAL A 120 -14.74 -10.80 9.01
CA VAL A 120 -14.27 -9.48 9.40
C VAL A 120 -13.58 -8.86 8.21
N SER A 121 -13.93 -7.61 7.89
CA SER A 121 -13.24 -6.82 6.89
C SER A 121 -12.85 -5.47 7.48
N ALA A 122 -11.67 -4.99 7.15
CA ALA A 122 -11.20 -3.66 7.53
C ALA A 122 -10.49 -3.01 6.36
N GLY A 123 -10.61 -1.69 6.26
CA GLY A 123 -10.00 -0.90 5.20
C GLY A 123 -10.09 0.57 5.51
N ARG A 124 -9.43 1.39 4.69
CA ARG A 124 -9.50 2.84 4.84
C ARG A 124 -10.89 3.34 4.49
N SER A 125 -11.45 4.21 5.34
CA SER A 125 -12.74 4.85 5.12
C SER A 125 -12.73 5.66 3.84
N ASP A 126 -13.67 5.41 2.95
CA ASP A 126 -13.91 6.24 1.77
C ASP A 126 -14.96 7.29 2.13
N ARG A 127 -14.55 8.57 2.11
CA ARG A 127 -15.46 9.71 2.33
C ARG A 127 -16.50 9.91 1.24
N SER A 128 -16.34 9.22 0.11
CA SER A 128 -17.26 9.34 -1.03
C SER A 128 -18.58 8.59 -0.86
N GLY A 129 -18.82 7.96 0.29
CA GLY A 129 -20.04 7.19 0.56
C GLY A 129 -20.13 5.88 -0.23
N ARG A 130 -19.09 5.52 -0.97
CA ARG A 130 -19.04 4.24 -1.65
C ARG A 130 -18.76 3.14 -0.63
N ARG A 131 -19.55 2.10 -0.70
CA ARG A 131 -19.45 0.90 0.16
C ARG A 131 -18.11 0.15 0.07
N ARG A 132 -17.21 0.58 -0.80
CA ARG A 132 -15.92 -0.06 -1.09
C ARG A 132 -14.80 0.65 -0.34
N MET A 133 -14.17 -0.06 0.59
CA MET A 133 -13.00 0.41 1.33
C MET A 133 -11.74 0.27 0.47
N SER A 134 -10.85 1.26 0.51
CA SER A 134 -9.55 1.16 -0.15
C SER A 134 -8.60 0.31 0.69
N GLY A 135 -7.84 -0.59 0.06
CA GLY A 135 -6.92 -1.50 0.77
C GLY A 135 -7.64 -2.46 1.72
N GLU A 136 -8.86 -2.91 1.34
CA GLU A 136 -9.67 -3.81 2.17
C GLU A 136 -8.96 -5.14 2.39
N THR A 137 -8.80 -5.50 3.66
CA THR A 137 -8.38 -6.82 4.10
C THR A 137 -9.60 -7.56 4.65
N ARG A 138 -9.77 -8.82 4.25
CA ARG A 138 -10.87 -9.67 4.68
C ARG A 138 -10.36 -10.93 5.33
N MET A 139 -10.91 -11.25 6.50
CA MET A 139 -10.63 -12.49 7.24
C MET A 139 -11.93 -13.26 7.42
N LEU A 140 -11.84 -14.59 7.30
CA LEU A 140 -12.95 -15.51 7.51
C LEU A 140 -12.49 -16.65 8.41
N THR A 141 -13.37 -17.05 9.33
CA THR A 141 -13.16 -18.23 10.16
C THR A 141 -14.47 -18.90 10.50
N ILE A 142 -14.40 -20.17 10.85
CA ILE A 142 -15.54 -20.94 11.35
C ILE A 142 -15.29 -21.23 12.82
N LYS A 143 -16.25 -20.83 13.67
CA LYS A 143 -16.24 -21.11 15.11
C LYS A 143 -17.34 -22.11 15.44
N ARG A 144 -17.01 -23.10 16.27
CA ARG A 144 -18.02 -24.00 16.86
C ARG A 144 -18.72 -23.28 18.01
N ARG A 145 -20.05 -23.38 18.08
CA ARG A 145 -20.82 -22.90 19.24
C ARG A 145 -20.52 -23.79 20.43
N GLY A 146 -20.21 -23.19 21.58
CA GLY A 146 -20.00 -23.95 22.83
C GLY A 146 -18.56 -24.43 23.08
N GLN A 147 -17.57 -24.00 22.27
CA GLN A 147 -16.16 -24.11 22.67
C GLN A 147 -15.69 -22.79 23.29
N PRO A 148 -15.18 -22.84 24.54
CA PRO A 148 -14.57 -21.66 25.17
C PRO A 148 -13.31 -21.21 24.45
#